data_8a03ce1d37d2573ee17a8332854f5b55
#
_entry.id   8a03ce1d37d2573ee17a8332854f5b55
#
_cell.length_a   1.000
_cell.length_b   1.000
_cell.length_c   1.000
_cell.angle_alpha   90.00
_cell.angle_beta   90.00
_cell.angle_gamma   90.00
#
_symmetry.space_group_name_H-M   'P 1'
#
loop_
_entity.id
_entity.type
_entity.pdbx_description
1 polymer ?
#
loop_
_entity_poly.entity_id
_entity_poly.type
_entity_poly.pdbx_seq_one_letter_code
_entity_poly.pdbx_strand_id
1 'polypeptide(L)'
;MGETSVACDLFDIGCVKFGQFKLKSGLMSPIYIDLRLLVTYPNVLRKVAQAMAGKIAQSALTFDRLAAIPYAGLPIGVAVGLETGLPLIYPRKEAKEYGTAKLIEGEFRSGEVALLVDDLITKGTAKIESLKPLTDAGLLVKDVLVLIDREQGGARELAGYGVTLHAVYTLSQILDELVNAGKLTAATCDEILAWIRAN
;
A
#
# COMPACT_ATOMS: atom_id res chain seq x y z
N MET A 1 -5.82 4.06 28.73
CA MET A 1 -4.70 4.20 27.78
C MET A 1 -5.36 4.53 26.45
N GLY A 2 -5.07 5.74 25.90
CA GLY A 2 -5.60 6.12 24.59
C GLY A 2 -5.12 5.16 23.51
N GLU A 3 -5.95 4.94 22.51
CA GLU A 3 -5.60 4.09 21.37
C GLU A 3 -4.43 4.73 20.61
N THR A 4 -3.33 3.98 20.43
CA THR A 4 -2.16 4.45 19.68
C THR A 4 -2.51 4.57 18.20
N SER A 5 -1.98 5.60 17.51
CA SER A 5 -2.18 5.74 16.07
C SER A 5 -1.51 4.61 15.29
N VAL A 6 -2.01 4.32 14.10
CA VAL A 6 -1.40 3.32 13.21
C VAL A 6 0.06 3.65 12.91
N ALA A 7 0.42 4.94 12.75
CA ALA A 7 1.80 5.36 12.54
C ALA A 7 2.72 4.97 13.70
N CYS A 8 2.27 5.18 14.95
CA CYS A 8 2.99 4.76 16.14
C CYS A 8 3.13 3.25 16.24
N ASP A 9 2.04 2.52 15.98
CA ASP A 9 2.06 1.04 16.00
C ASP A 9 3.04 0.49 14.95
N LEU A 10 3.07 1.05 13.72
CA LEU A 10 4.01 0.65 12.68
C LEU A 10 5.48 0.89 13.07
N PHE A 11 5.76 1.99 13.75
CA PHE A 11 7.09 2.26 14.29
C PHE A 11 7.46 1.26 15.40
N ASP A 12 6.57 1.03 16.35
CA ASP A 12 6.82 0.17 17.52
C ASP A 12 7.11 -1.28 17.14
N ILE A 13 6.45 -1.79 16.09
CA ILE A 13 6.72 -3.15 15.57
C ILE A 13 7.87 -3.20 14.57
N GLY A 14 8.53 -2.08 14.28
CA GLY A 14 9.69 -2.00 13.40
C GLY A 14 9.36 -2.04 11.90
N CYS A 15 8.12 -1.76 11.50
CA CYS A 15 7.77 -1.55 10.10
C CYS A 15 8.37 -0.25 9.53
N VAL A 16 8.55 0.77 10.38
CA VAL A 16 9.21 2.03 10.05
C VAL A 16 10.48 2.13 10.88
N LYS A 17 11.62 2.36 10.23
CA LYS A 17 12.95 2.46 10.86
C LYS A 17 13.68 3.68 10.34
N PHE A 18 14.40 4.37 11.24
CA PHE A 18 15.26 5.49 10.92
C PHE A 18 16.73 5.09 11.04
N GLY A 19 17.58 5.61 10.16
CA GLY A 19 19.00 5.29 10.11
C GLY A 19 19.55 5.41 8.69
N GLN A 20 20.60 4.67 8.36
CA GLN A 20 21.18 4.66 7.03
C GLN A 20 20.96 3.29 6.37
N PHE A 21 20.12 3.26 5.33
CA PHE A 21 19.76 2.04 4.63
C PHE A 21 20.13 2.12 3.15
N LYS A 22 20.92 1.15 2.67
CA LYS A 22 21.26 1.07 1.25
C LYS A 22 20.08 0.51 0.46
N LEU A 23 19.54 1.30 -0.46
CA LEU A 23 18.45 0.89 -1.36
C LEU A 23 18.99 0.02 -2.51
N LYS A 24 18.08 -0.67 -3.23
CA LYS A 24 18.44 -1.43 -4.44
C LYS A 24 19.11 -0.58 -5.52
N SER A 25 18.77 0.71 -5.58
CA SER A 25 19.40 1.69 -6.48
C SER A 25 20.83 2.06 -6.09
N GLY A 26 21.32 1.61 -4.91
CA GLY A 26 22.61 2.01 -4.35
C GLY A 26 22.58 3.28 -3.51
N LEU A 27 21.49 4.05 -3.54
CA LEU A 27 21.33 5.26 -2.72
C LEU A 27 21.19 4.92 -1.24
N MET A 28 21.72 5.82 -0.38
CA MET A 28 21.53 5.73 1.06
C MET A 28 20.26 6.47 1.45
N SER A 29 19.32 5.76 2.12
CA SER A 29 18.06 6.32 2.59
C SER A 29 18.11 6.49 4.11
N PRO A 30 17.65 7.63 4.68
CA PRO A 30 17.54 7.83 6.11
C PRO A 30 16.35 7.10 6.74
N ILE A 31 15.49 6.47 5.92
CA ILE A 31 14.31 5.76 6.36
C ILE A 31 14.16 4.44 5.60
N TYR A 32 13.70 3.41 6.30
CA TYR A 32 13.32 2.12 5.73
C TYR A 32 11.92 1.73 6.20
N ILE A 33 11.06 1.34 5.25
CA ILE A 33 9.69 0.91 5.51
C ILE A 33 9.52 -0.52 5.00
N ASP A 34 9.12 -1.43 5.90
CA ASP A 34 8.85 -2.83 5.59
C ASP A 34 7.54 -3.30 6.23
N LEU A 35 6.46 -3.18 5.47
CA LEU A 35 5.12 -3.55 5.92
C LEU A 35 4.84 -5.06 5.84
N ARG A 36 5.77 -5.86 5.31
CA ARG A 36 5.67 -7.34 5.31
C ARG A 36 5.70 -7.91 6.72
N LEU A 37 6.24 -7.17 7.70
CA LEU A 37 6.22 -7.56 9.11
C LEU A 37 4.80 -7.61 9.71
N LEU A 38 3.82 -6.92 9.12
CA LEU A 38 2.44 -6.87 9.59
C LEU A 38 1.82 -8.26 9.79
N VAL A 39 2.23 -9.26 9.01
CA VAL A 39 1.71 -10.64 9.12
C VAL A 39 1.97 -11.28 10.48
N THR A 40 2.99 -10.81 11.21
CA THR A 40 3.33 -11.32 12.56
C THR A 40 2.66 -10.55 13.68
N TYR A 41 1.96 -9.44 13.35
CA TYR A 41 1.30 -8.55 14.31
C TYR A 41 -0.19 -8.39 13.99
N PRO A 42 -1.03 -9.41 14.25
CA PRO A 42 -2.43 -9.45 13.81
C PRO A 42 -3.28 -8.29 14.31
N ASN A 43 -3.00 -7.76 15.50
CA ASN A 43 -3.73 -6.61 16.04
C ASN A 43 -3.39 -5.31 15.27
N VAL A 44 -2.13 -5.12 14.88
CA VAL A 44 -1.73 -3.96 14.05
C VAL A 44 -2.25 -4.12 12.63
N LEU A 45 -2.19 -5.32 12.05
CA LEU A 45 -2.76 -5.61 10.73
C LEU A 45 -4.27 -5.32 10.70
N ARG A 46 -5.01 -5.65 11.78
CA ARG A 46 -6.43 -5.30 11.90
C ARG A 46 -6.66 -3.79 11.91
N LYS A 47 -5.89 -3.01 12.68
CA LYS A 47 -5.98 -1.54 12.68
C LYS A 47 -5.67 -0.96 11.29
N VAL A 48 -4.67 -1.50 10.59
CA VAL A 48 -4.37 -1.13 9.20
C VAL A 48 -5.58 -1.40 8.30
N ALA A 49 -6.20 -2.57 8.40
CA ALA A 49 -7.38 -2.92 7.61
C ALA A 49 -8.55 -1.97 7.89
N GLN A 50 -8.80 -1.63 9.15
CA GLN A 50 -9.83 -0.66 9.55
C GLN A 50 -9.55 0.74 9.00
N ALA A 51 -8.31 1.20 9.06
CA ALA A 51 -7.92 2.49 8.50
C ALA A 51 -8.12 2.54 6.96
N MET A 52 -7.76 1.46 6.25
CA MET A 52 -7.98 1.34 4.81
C MET A 52 -9.47 1.23 4.46
N ALA A 53 -10.26 0.48 5.23
CA ALA A 53 -11.71 0.42 5.07
C ALA A 53 -12.37 1.79 5.29
N GLY A 54 -11.92 2.53 6.30
CA GLY A 54 -12.33 3.92 6.55
C GLY A 54 -12.01 4.84 5.37
N LYS A 55 -10.83 4.68 4.76
CA LYS A 55 -10.44 5.44 3.56
C LYS A 55 -11.32 5.12 2.36
N ILE A 56 -11.67 3.85 2.14
CA ILE A 56 -12.61 3.42 1.09
C ILE A 56 -13.94 4.15 1.27
N ALA A 57 -14.51 4.12 2.47
CA ALA A 57 -15.79 4.74 2.77
C ALA A 57 -15.75 6.27 2.58
N GLN A 58 -14.70 6.94 3.06
CA GLN A 58 -14.52 8.40 2.93
C GLN A 58 -14.35 8.85 1.48
N SER A 59 -13.71 8.04 0.63
CA SER A 59 -13.44 8.38 -0.76
C SER A 59 -14.61 8.06 -1.70
N ALA A 60 -15.73 7.52 -1.20
CA ALA A 60 -16.92 7.14 -1.96
C ALA A 60 -16.59 6.31 -3.22
N LEU A 61 -15.62 5.40 -3.12
CA LEU A 61 -15.16 4.58 -4.23
C LEU A 61 -16.23 3.60 -4.68
N THR A 62 -16.38 3.43 -5.99
CA THR A 62 -17.32 2.47 -6.58
C THR A 62 -16.53 1.39 -7.30
N PHE A 63 -16.59 0.17 -6.78
CA PHE A 63 -15.91 -1.02 -7.32
C PHE A 63 -16.63 -2.29 -6.86
N ASP A 64 -16.34 -3.41 -7.53
CA ASP A 64 -16.99 -4.69 -7.29
C ASP A 64 -16.13 -5.59 -6.39
N ARG A 65 -14.80 -5.42 -6.41
CA ARG A 65 -13.86 -6.26 -5.66
C ARG A 65 -12.52 -5.60 -5.38
N LEU A 66 -11.80 -6.15 -4.43
CA LEU A 66 -10.41 -5.81 -4.17
C LEU A 66 -9.49 -6.63 -5.08
N ALA A 67 -8.37 -6.03 -5.53
CA ALA A 67 -7.29 -6.72 -6.21
C ALA A 67 -5.96 -6.43 -5.49
N ALA A 68 -5.42 -7.42 -4.76
CA ALA A 68 -4.21 -7.20 -3.96
C ALA A 68 -2.93 -7.48 -4.75
N ILE A 69 -1.92 -6.62 -4.62
CA ILE A 69 -0.62 -6.82 -5.26
C ILE A 69 0.25 -7.77 -4.43
N PRO A 70 0.77 -8.89 -5.01
CA PRO A 70 1.74 -9.74 -4.33
C PRO A 70 3.10 -9.02 -4.12
N TYR A 71 3.80 -9.18 -2.95
CA TYR A 71 3.41 -10.06 -1.87
C TYR A 71 2.87 -9.29 -0.66
N ALA A 72 3.37 -8.08 -0.37
CA ALA A 72 3.03 -7.32 0.84
C ALA A 72 1.56 -6.87 0.87
N GLY A 73 0.98 -6.56 -0.28
CA GLY A 73 -0.44 -6.19 -0.38
C GLY A 73 -1.41 -7.34 -0.12
N LEU A 74 -1.00 -8.62 -0.27
CA LEU A 74 -1.90 -9.76 -0.07
C LEU A 74 -2.47 -9.87 1.35
N PRO A 75 -1.65 -9.92 2.42
CA PRO A 75 -2.16 -9.98 3.79
C PRO A 75 -3.04 -8.78 4.13
N ILE A 76 -2.66 -7.59 3.66
CA ILE A 76 -3.43 -6.36 3.84
C ILE A 76 -4.77 -6.47 3.11
N GLY A 77 -4.77 -6.87 1.84
CA GLY A 77 -5.99 -7.04 1.03
C GLY A 77 -6.95 -8.06 1.63
N VAL A 78 -6.44 -9.20 2.15
CA VAL A 78 -7.24 -10.19 2.87
C VAL A 78 -7.87 -9.58 4.12
N ALA A 79 -7.08 -8.85 4.93
CA ALA A 79 -7.59 -8.22 6.15
C ALA A 79 -8.64 -7.14 5.83
N VAL A 80 -8.45 -6.31 4.78
CA VAL A 80 -9.44 -5.33 4.30
C VAL A 80 -10.69 -6.04 3.79
N GLY A 81 -10.56 -7.14 3.04
CA GLY A 81 -11.70 -7.93 2.58
C GLY A 81 -12.54 -8.49 3.72
N LEU A 82 -11.90 -8.99 4.80
CA LEU A 82 -12.59 -9.46 6.01
C LEU A 82 -13.28 -8.31 6.76
N GLU A 83 -12.66 -7.13 6.83
CA GLU A 83 -13.21 -5.96 7.52
C GLU A 83 -14.41 -5.36 6.77
N THR A 84 -14.39 -5.38 5.42
CA THR A 84 -15.39 -4.75 4.57
C THR A 84 -16.45 -5.71 4.03
N GLY A 85 -16.22 -7.03 4.09
CA GLY A 85 -17.04 -8.04 3.44
C GLY A 85 -16.86 -8.10 1.90
N LEU A 86 -15.84 -7.42 1.36
CA LEU A 86 -15.61 -7.35 -0.08
C LEU A 86 -14.79 -8.55 -0.59
N PRO A 87 -15.13 -9.11 -1.77
CA PRO A 87 -14.36 -10.19 -2.37
C PRO A 87 -12.98 -9.70 -2.82
N LEU A 88 -12.01 -10.62 -2.78
CA LEU A 88 -10.61 -10.36 -3.14
C LEU A 88 -10.16 -11.27 -4.28
N ILE A 89 -9.43 -10.69 -5.22
CA ILE A 89 -8.64 -11.39 -6.23
C ILE A 89 -7.18 -10.91 -6.16
N TYR A 90 -6.27 -11.63 -6.80
CA TYR A 90 -4.89 -11.14 -6.95
C TYR A 90 -4.21 -11.69 -8.20
N PRO A 91 -3.40 -10.86 -8.91
CA PRO A 91 -2.56 -11.32 -9.99
C PRO A 91 -1.39 -12.15 -9.45
N ARG A 92 -1.02 -13.20 -10.15
CA ARG A 92 0.17 -14.00 -9.85
C ARG A 92 1.40 -13.31 -10.43
N LYS A 93 2.54 -13.43 -9.76
CA LYS A 93 3.82 -12.96 -10.32
C LYS A 93 4.37 -13.89 -11.40
N GLU A 94 4.05 -15.17 -11.31
CA GLU A 94 4.55 -16.19 -12.20
C GLU A 94 3.38 -16.92 -12.89
N ALA A 95 3.47 -17.11 -14.20
CA ALA A 95 2.54 -17.93 -14.93
C ALA A 95 2.71 -19.41 -14.52
N LYS A 96 1.60 -20.13 -14.36
CA LYS A 96 1.67 -21.59 -14.20
C LYS A 96 2.07 -22.21 -15.53
N GLU A 97 3.10 -23.06 -15.52
CA GLU A 97 3.42 -23.92 -16.66
C GLU A 97 2.42 -25.06 -16.85
N TYR A 98 1.60 -25.35 -15.82
CA TYR A 98 0.63 -26.45 -15.79
C TYR A 98 -0.73 -25.98 -15.24
N GLY A 99 -1.81 -26.58 -15.74
CA GLY A 99 -3.18 -26.33 -15.31
C GLY A 99 -3.89 -25.25 -16.13
N THR A 100 -4.82 -24.49 -15.51
CA THR A 100 -5.68 -23.53 -16.22
C THR A 100 -4.98 -22.26 -16.69
N ALA A 101 -3.66 -22.13 -16.61
CA ALA A 101 -2.85 -20.95 -16.98
C ALA A 101 -3.42 -19.58 -16.51
N LYS A 102 -4.29 -19.58 -15.50
CA LYS A 102 -4.89 -18.36 -14.96
C LYS A 102 -3.82 -17.48 -14.31
N LEU A 103 -3.73 -16.23 -14.75
CA LEU A 103 -2.84 -15.21 -14.18
C LEU A 103 -3.43 -14.54 -12.95
N ILE A 104 -4.75 -14.71 -12.70
CA ILE A 104 -5.46 -14.11 -11.57
C ILE A 104 -6.10 -15.23 -10.76
N GLU A 105 -5.91 -15.21 -9.47
CA GLU A 105 -6.55 -16.09 -8.50
C GLU A 105 -7.81 -15.42 -7.93
N GLY A 106 -8.82 -16.23 -7.63
CA GLY A 106 -10.16 -15.81 -7.24
C GLY A 106 -11.14 -15.80 -8.41
N GLU A 107 -12.40 -15.49 -8.12
CA GLU A 107 -13.47 -15.42 -9.09
C GLU A 107 -13.80 -13.98 -9.44
N PHE A 108 -14.01 -13.69 -10.72
CA PHE A 108 -14.40 -12.38 -11.23
C PHE A 108 -15.11 -12.50 -12.56
N ARG A 109 -15.73 -11.43 -13.02
CA ARG A 109 -16.37 -11.32 -14.33
C ARG A 109 -15.73 -10.18 -15.12
N SER A 110 -15.61 -10.36 -16.43
CA SER A 110 -15.19 -9.29 -17.33
C SER A 110 -16.12 -8.08 -17.21
N GLY A 111 -15.56 -6.88 -17.18
CA GLY A 111 -16.29 -5.63 -17.00
C GLY A 111 -16.43 -5.17 -15.54
N GLU A 112 -16.12 -6.03 -14.55
CA GLU A 112 -16.12 -5.60 -13.14
C GLU A 112 -14.98 -4.62 -12.85
N VAL A 113 -15.24 -3.72 -11.91
CA VAL A 113 -14.26 -2.72 -11.43
C VAL A 113 -13.51 -3.29 -10.23
N ALA A 114 -12.19 -3.30 -10.30
CA ALA A 114 -11.32 -3.73 -9.21
C ALA A 114 -10.62 -2.53 -8.57
N LEU A 115 -10.69 -2.41 -7.24
CA LEU A 115 -9.84 -1.51 -6.45
C LEU A 115 -8.49 -2.20 -6.21
N LEU A 116 -7.42 -1.66 -6.79
CA LEU A 116 -6.08 -2.21 -6.59
C LEU A 116 -5.58 -1.83 -5.20
N VAL A 117 -5.11 -2.83 -4.41
CA VAL A 117 -4.68 -2.65 -3.02
C VAL A 117 -3.22 -3.07 -2.86
N ASP A 118 -2.43 -2.22 -2.20
CA ASP A 118 -1.04 -2.55 -1.84
C ASP A 118 -0.64 -1.90 -0.51
N ASP A 119 0.58 -2.20 -0.07
CA ASP A 119 1.17 -1.70 1.18
C ASP A 119 1.59 -0.23 1.06
N LEU A 120 2.45 0.11 0.10
CA LEU A 120 2.97 1.47 -0.09
C LEU A 120 3.23 1.77 -1.56
N ILE A 121 3.33 3.05 -1.90
CA ILE A 121 3.76 3.50 -3.23
C ILE A 121 4.97 4.42 -3.14
N THR A 122 5.90 4.25 -4.10
CA THR A 122 7.02 5.16 -4.40
C THR A 122 6.77 5.83 -5.75
N LYS A 123 7.43 5.35 -6.81
CA LYS A 123 7.26 5.81 -8.20
C LYS A 123 6.10 5.11 -8.95
N GLY A 124 5.44 4.11 -8.34
CA GLY A 124 4.26 3.48 -8.91
C GLY A 124 4.52 2.31 -9.88
N THR A 125 5.75 1.99 -10.26
CA THR A 125 6.09 0.97 -11.26
C THR A 125 5.37 -0.37 -11.01
N ALA A 126 5.46 -0.91 -9.79
CA ALA A 126 4.83 -2.18 -9.45
C ALA A 126 3.29 -2.15 -9.57
N LYS A 127 2.66 -0.98 -9.32
CA LYS A 127 1.22 -0.79 -9.50
C LYS A 127 0.86 -0.81 -10.97
N ILE A 128 1.61 -0.09 -11.81
CA ILE A 128 1.44 -0.04 -13.25
C ILE A 128 1.62 -1.44 -13.86
N GLU A 129 2.66 -2.18 -13.47
CA GLU A 129 2.89 -3.56 -13.90
C GLU A 129 1.73 -4.48 -13.53
N SER A 130 1.08 -4.23 -12.38
CA SER A 130 -0.08 -5.01 -11.92
C SER A 130 -1.39 -4.66 -12.63
N LEU A 131 -1.48 -3.50 -13.30
CA LEU A 131 -2.66 -3.13 -14.09
C LEU A 131 -2.84 -4.08 -15.28
N LYS A 132 -1.74 -4.37 -16.00
CA LYS A 132 -1.80 -5.14 -17.25
C LYS A 132 -2.51 -6.51 -17.11
N PRO A 133 -2.13 -7.41 -16.18
CA PRO A 133 -2.80 -8.71 -16.08
C PRO A 133 -4.28 -8.58 -15.70
N LEU A 134 -4.67 -7.54 -14.95
CA LEU A 134 -6.07 -7.29 -14.59
C LEU A 134 -6.88 -6.80 -15.80
N THR A 135 -6.35 -5.85 -16.56
CA THR A 135 -7.02 -5.30 -17.75
C THR A 135 -7.06 -6.32 -18.89
N ASP A 136 -6.00 -7.12 -19.09
CA ASP A 136 -5.99 -8.22 -20.07
C ASP A 136 -7.07 -9.28 -19.76
N ALA A 137 -7.42 -9.44 -18.47
CA ALA A 137 -8.51 -10.33 -18.04
C ALA A 137 -9.91 -9.68 -18.13
N GLY A 138 -9.99 -8.45 -18.63
CA GLY A 138 -11.24 -7.70 -18.81
C GLY A 138 -11.74 -6.94 -17.60
N LEU A 139 -10.92 -6.80 -16.53
CA LEU A 139 -11.24 -5.97 -15.38
C LEU A 139 -10.94 -4.49 -15.65
N LEU A 140 -11.69 -3.61 -15.00
CA LEU A 140 -11.46 -2.18 -15.01
C LEU A 140 -10.76 -1.79 -13.71
N VAL A 141 -9.65 -1.06 -13.77
CA VAL A 141 -8.96 -0.52 -12.60
C VAL A 141 -8.93 1.00 -12.73
N LYS A 142 -9.65 1.70 -11.86
CA LYS A 142 -9.73 3.17 -11.83
C LYS A 142 -9.02 3.77 -10.63
N ASP A 143 -8.87 2.98 -9.58
CA ASP A 143 -8.40 3.43 -8.28
C ASP A 143 -7.37 2.46 -7.69
N VAL A 144 -6.37 3.02 -7.02
CA VAL A 144 -5.37 2.30 -6.23
C VAL A 144 -5.45 2.80 -4.80
N LEU A 145 -5.54 1.89 -3.83
CA LEU A 145 -5.50 2.18 -2.41
C LEU A 145 -4.21 1.61 -1.80
N VAL A 146 -3.46 2.46 -1.13
CA VAL A 146 -2.25 2.06 -0.36
C VAL A 146 -2.36 2.53 1.09
N LEU A 147 -1.62 1.85 1.98
CA LEU A 147 -1.49 2.35 3.35
C LEU A 147 -0.63 3.62 3.37
N ILE A 148 0.51 3.63 2.64
CA ILE A 148 1.47 4.74 2.67
C ILE A 148 1.80 5.23 1.25
N ASP A 149 1.58 6.52 0.99
CA ASP A 149 2.22 7.23 -0.12
C ASP A 149 3.54 7.81 0.36
N ARG A 150 4.65 7.41 -0.26
CA ARG A 150 5.99 7.92 0.05
C ARG A 150 6.30 9.28 -0.58
N GLU A 151 5.33 9.90 -1.27
CA GLU A 151 5.44 11.23 -1.90
C GLU A 151 6.56 11.35 -2.94
N GLN A 152 6.88 10.25 -3.64
CA GLN A 152 7.95 10.17 -4.64
C GLN A 152 7.42 10.11 -6.09
N GLY A 153 6.26 10.71 -6.35
CA GLY A 153 5.69 10.89 -7.69
C GLY A 153 4.75 9.79 -8.16
N GLY A 154 4.45 8.77 -7.33
CA GLY A 154 3.58 7.65 -7.70
C GLY A 154 2.18 8.07 -8.13
N ALA A 155 1.58 9.08 -7.47
CA ALA A 155 0.26 9.60 -7.84
C ALA A 155 0.24 10.17 -9.27
N ARG A 156 1.28 10.93 -9.65
CA ARG A 156 1.41 11.50 -10.99
C ARG A 156 1.59 10.41 -12.05
N GLU A 157 2.40 9.42 -11.76
CA GLU A 157 2.61 8.29 -12.69
C GLU A 157 1.31 7.51 -12.92
N LEU A 158 0.55 7.19 -11.86
CA LEU A 158 -0.74 6.50 -11.99
C LEU A 158 -1.77 7.33 -12.77
N ALA A 159 -1.79 8.66 -12.56
CA ALA A 159 -2.68 9.55 -13.30
C ALA A 159 -2.43 9.51 -14.81
N GLY A 160 -1.18 9.26 -15.25
CA GLY A 160 -0.84 9.05 -16.66
C GLY A 160 -1.50 7.80 -17.28
N TYR A 161 -1.96 6.86 -16.45
CA TYR A 161 -2.73 5.68 -16.86
C TYR A 161 -4.23 5.80 -16.57
N GLY A 162 -4.70 6.99 -16.19
CA GLY A 162 -6.11 7.21 -15.84
C GLY A 162 -6.53 6.59 -14.50
N VAL A 163 -5.57 6.33 -13.61
CA VAL A 163 -5.79 5.68 -12.31
C VAL A 163 -5.53 6.68 -11.18
N THR A 164 -6.45 6.77 -10.24
CA THR A 164 -6.37 7.65 -9.06
C THR A 164 -5.73 6.93 -7.87
N LEU A 165 -4.78 7.58 -7.21
CA LEU A 165 -4.18 7.10 -5.97
C LEU A 165 -4.98 7.58 -4.75
N HIS A 166 -5.28 6.65 -3.85
CA HIS A 166 -5.78 6.89 -2.51
C HIS A 166 -4.78 6.34 -1.50
N ALA A 167 -4.35 7.14 -0.54
CA ALA A 167 -3.47 6.71 0.53
C ALA A 167 -4.14 6.98 1.89
N VAL A 168 -3.93 6.07 2.84
CA VAL A 168 -4.35 6.30 4.24
C VAL A 168 -3.48 7.36 4.86
N TYR A 169 -2.17 7.24 4.65
CA TYR A 169 -1.14 8.18 5.10
C TYR A 169 -0.25 8.62 3.94
N THR A 170 0.18 9.87 3.97
CA THR A 170 1.43 10.25 3.34
C THR A 170 2.59 9.95 4.27
N LEU A 171 3.81 9.85 3.75
CA LEU A 171 4.99 9.66 4.59
C LEU A 171 5.20 10.86 5.51
N SER A 172 4.95 12.09 5.03
CA SER A 172 5.00 13.30 5.84
C SER A 172 4.07 13.21 7.05
N GLN A 173 2.83 12.73 6.88
CA GLN A 173 1.87 12.56 7.98
C GLN A 173 2.37 11.54 9.02
N ILE A 174 2.97 10.41 8.59
CA ILE A 174 3.55 9.44 9.52
C ILE A 174 4.68 10.07 10.34
N LEU A 175 5.58 10.82 9.70
CA LEU A 175 6.68 11.48 10.36
C LEU A 175 6.19 12.51 11.40
N ASP A 176 5.20 13.32 11.03
CA ASP A 176 4.58 14.31 11.92
C ASP A 176 3.93 13.65 13.15
N GLU A 177 3.19 12.54 12.96
CA GLU A 177 2.61 11.79 14.08
C GLU A 177 3.69 11.21 15.01
N LEU A 178 4.81 10.72 14.46
CA LEU A 178 5.92 10.20 15.27
C LEU A 178 6.67 11.31 16.03
N VAL A 179 6.79 12.49 15.44
CA VAL A 179 7.35 13.67 16.16
C VAL A 179 6.42 14.07 17.32
N ASN A 180 5.11 14.17 17.05
CA ASN A 180 4.12 14.52 18.07
C ASN A 180 4.05 13.50 19.22
N ALA A 181 4.30 12.22 18.91
CA ALA A 181 4.39 11.14 19.89
C ALA A 181 5.75 11.05 20.62
N GLY A 182 6.72 11.93 20.29
CA GLY A 182 8.07 11.91 20.87
C GLY A 182 8.94 10.73 20.44
N LYS A 183 8.56 10.03 19.34
CA LYS A 183 9.28 8.86 18.79
C LYS A 183 10.31 9.25 17.72
N LEU A 184 10.23 10.47 17.22
CA LEU A 184 11.16 11.06 16.25
C LEU A 184 11.46 12.50 16.64
N THR A 185 12.70 12.96 16.44
CA THR A 185 13.03 14.38 16.63
C THR A 185 12.62 15.20 15.42
N ALA A 186 12.27 16.47 15.61
CA ALA A 186 11.96 17.38 14.50
C ALA A 186 13.13 17.50 13.50
N ALA A 187 14.37 17.57 13.99
CA ALA A 187 15.56 17.63 13.15
C ALA A 187 15.69 16.39 12.22
N THR A 188 15.49 15.18 12.75
CA THR A 188 15.52 13.96 11.94
C THR A 188 14.35 13.91 10.96
N CYS A 189 13.18 14.41 11.34
CA CYS A 189 12.03 14.53 10.43
C CYS A 189 12.39 15.43 9.23
N ASP A 190 12.94 16.62 9.48
CA ASP A 190 13.36 17.57 8.44
C ASP A 190 14.40 16.97 7.49
N GLU A 191 15.40 16.26 8.01
CA GLU A 191 16.40 15.54 7.21
C GLU A 191 15.76 14.50 6.27
N ILE A 192 14.81 13.71 6.78
CA ILE A 192 14.10 12.70 5.99
C ILE A 192 13.27 13.36 4.90
N LEU A 193 12.50 14.41 5.23
CA LEU A 193 11.68 15.13 4.27
C LEU A 193 12.53 15.80 3.18
N ALA A 194 13.67 16.37 3.53
CA ALA A 194 14.62 16.94 2.57
C ALA A 194 15.15 15.87 1.62
N TRP A 195 15.50 14.70 2.15
CA TRP A 195 15.96 13.57 1.34
C TRP A 195 14.88 13.06 0.37
N ILE A 196 13.62 12.93 0.81
CA ILE A 196 12.49 12.49 -0.02
C ILE A 196 12.28 13.45 -1.20
N ARG A 197 12.31 14.78 -0.94
CA ARG A 197 12.12 15.80 -1.99
C ARG A 197 13.24 15.83 -3.03
N ALA A 198 14.43 15.35 -2.67
CA ALA A 198 15.60 15.31 -3.55
C ALA A 198 15.70 14.04 -4.40
N ASN A 199 14.93 12.94 -4.10
CA ASN A 199 15.05 11.61 -4.70
C ASN A 199 13.69 11.02 -5.13
#